data_b745c43dfaa5fed23ee844f679c38ec6
#
_entry.id   b745c43dfaa5fed23ee844f679c38ec6
#
_cell.length_a   1.000
_cell.length_b   1.000
_cell.length_c   1.000
_cell.angle_alpha   90.00
_cell.angle_beta   90.00
_cell.angle_gamma   90.00
#
_symmetry.space_group_name_H-M   'P 1'
#
loop_
_entity.id
_entity.type
_entity.pdbx_description
1 polymer ?
#
loop_
_entity_poly.entity_id
_entity_poly.type
_entity_poly.pdbx_seq_one_letter_code
_entity_poly.pdbx_strand_id
1 'polypeptide(L)'
;CEILYFSPLVETSDNLKVLGTSTISEYRIENNIKIPTYYLYQNKKASIYNRYFNKLYELPGQYPTPYRYILSNATDKNLLYITAPKKMEVVTIKFAQQLPDLVSPAIDKIISSIKRHVHNEFQMVSLIKKGVVYLHGKLPDYVKDYIEYKAATTLEIKYISANSVLLEGINLPVSSLFIVDAWGLKTNKLINLSGRVNRLNSIFGSHADIEKLFPPIHFVENDDFSGSMKTYIERLRTNDIIDKLDNPFLENFDEN
;
A
#
# COMPACT_ATOMS: atom_id res chain seq x y z
N CYS A 1 -17.34 35.70 7.48
CA CYS A 1 -17.29 34.26 7.76
C CYS A 1 -16.13 33.66 6.96
N GLU A 2 -15.17 33.09 7.63
CA GLU A 2 -14.05 32.42 6.97
C GLU A 2 -14.40 30.95 6.81
N ILE A 3 -14.35 30.42 5.58
CA ILE A 3 -14.64 29.02 5.30
C ILE A 3 -13.32 28.36 4.93
N LEU A 4 -12.91 27.36 5.71
CA LEU A 4 -11.74 26.56 5.43
C LEU A 4 -12.17 25.29 4.70
N TYR A 5 -11.65 25.14 3.49
CA TYR A 5 -11.86 23.96 2.66
C TYR A 5 -10.61 23.06 2.72
N PHE A 6 -10.78 21.82 3.16
CA PHE A 6 -9.73 20.80 3.11
C PHE A 6 -10.12 19.76 2.08
N SER A 7 -9.39 19.67 0.99
CA SER A 7 -9.62 18.64 -0.02
C SER A 7 -8.31 18.01 -0.48
N PRO A 8 -8.17 16.69 -0.37
CA PRO A 8 -7.07 15.97 -1.00
C PRO A 8 -7.28 15.78 -2.52
N LEU A 9 -8.43 16.20 -3.05
CA LEU A 9 -8.89 15.89 -4.40
C LEU A 9 -8.86 17.12 -5.33
N VAL A 10 -8.75 18.32 -4.79
CA VAL A 10 -8.73 19.58 -5.56
C VAL A 10 -7.31 20.11 -5.58
N GLU A 11 -6.70 20.18 -6.76
CA GLU A 11 -5.32 20.60 -6.91
C GLU A 11 -5.15 22.12 -6.85
N THR A 12 -6.13 22.88 -7.35
CA THR A 12 -6.10 24.34 -7.37
C THR A 12 -7.47 24.95 -7.09
N SER A 13 -7.50 26.20 -6.61
CA SER A 13 -8.74 26.95 -6.44
C SER A 13 -9.49 27.17 -7.75
N ASP A 14 -8.79 27.12 -8.90
CA ASP A 14 -9.41 27.25 -10.23
C ASP A 14 -10.35 26.08 -10.57
N ASN A 15 -10.18 24.96 -9.89
CA ASN A 15 -11.06 23.79 -10.01
C ASN A 15 -12.33 23.91 -9.14
N LEU A 16 -12.43 24.97 -8.31
CA LEU A 16 -13.61 25.26 -7.52
C LEU A 16 -14.45 26.31 -8.28
N LYS A 17 -15.67 25.93 -8.69
CA LYS A 17 -16.65 26.94 -9.12
C LYS A 17 -17.09 27.75 -7.90
N VAL A 18 -16.57 28.96 -7.76
CA VAL A 18 -16.96 29.89 -6.69
C VAL A 18 -17.91 30.93 -7.28
N LEU A 19 -19.12 30.98 -6.74
CA LEU A 19 -20.10 32.00 -7.08
C LEU A 19 -19.78 33.29 -6.30
N GLY A 20 -19.35 34.33 -7.01
CA GLY A 20 -19.15 35.68 -6.45
C GLY A 20 -17.70 36.17 -6.38
N THR A 21 -17.51 37.36 -5.84
CA THR A 21 -16.22 38.08 -5.69
C THR A 21 -15.48 37.69 -4.41
N SER A 22 -15.45 36.40 -4.06
CA SER A 22 -14.74 35.99 -2.86
C SER A 22 -13.23 35.84 -3.13
N THR A 23 -12.42 36.41 -2.24
CA THR A 23 -10.97 36.21 -2.27
C THR A 23 -10.66 34.86 -1.68
N ILE A 24 -10.05 33.99 -2.49
CA ILE A 24 -9.60 32.67 -2.05
C ILE A 24 -8.10 32.74 -1.80
N SER A 25 -7.69 32.38 -0.58
CA SER A 25 -6.27 32.15 -0.27
C SER A 25 -5.99 30.66 -0.34
N GLU A 26 -5.11 30.27 -1.26
CA GLU A 26 -4.75 28.88 -1.50
C GLU A 26 -3.48 28.53 -0.73
N TYR A 27 -3.56 27.49 0.10
CA TYR A 27 -2.40 26.93 0.79
C TYR A 27 -2.20 25.49 0.31
N ARG A 28 -1.16 25.25 -0.47
CA ARG A 28 -0.75 23.90 -0.87
C ARG A 28 0.13 23.29 0.20
N ILE A 29 -0.32 22.18 0.75
CA ILE A 29 0.52 21.31 1.57
C ILE A 29 0.98 20.15 0.66
N GLU A 30 2.01 20.40 -0.12
CA GLU A 30 2.63 19.34 -0.92
C GLU A 30 3.54 18.49 -0.05
N ASN A 31 3.27 17.19 -0.01
CA ASN A 31 4.12 16.25 0.69
C ASN A 31 5.25 15.75 -0.23
N ASN A 32 6.06 16.67 -0.73
CA ASN A 32 7.21 16.37 -1.59
C ASN A 32 8.46 15.94 -0.80
N ILE A 33 8.35 15.83 0.52
CA ILE A 33 9.47 15.44 1.38
C ILE A 33 9.90 13.99 1.11
N LYS A 34 8.93 13.09 0.84
CA LYS A 34 9.23 11.69 0.49
C LYS A 34 9.44 11.53 -1.00
N ILE A 35 10.51 10.84 -1.36
CA ILE A 35 10.87 10.51 -2.75
C ILE A 35 10.82 8.99 -2.91
N PRO A 36 9.66 8.40 -3.29
CA PRO A 36 9.56 6.96 -3.44
C PRO A 36 10.53 6.43 -4.49
N THR A 37 11.19 5.33 -4.16
CA THR A 37 12.03 4.58 -5.08
C THR A 37 11.23 3.43 -5.65
N TYR A 38 11.10 3.38 -6.97
CA TYR A 38 10.28 2.40 -7.66
C TYR A 38 11.13 1.29 -8.26
N TYR A 39 10.75 0.05 -7.95
CA TYR A 39 11.39 -1.16 -8.46
C TYR A 39 10.40 -1.98 -9.28
N LEU A 40 10.89 -2.63 -10.32
CA LEU A 40 10.14 -3.61 -11.12
C LEU A 40 10.83 -4.96 -11.03
N TYR A 41 10.12 -5.98 -10.57
CA TYR A 41 10.51 -7.38 -10.72
C TYR A 41 9.74 -7.99 -11.89
N GLN A 42 10.46 -8.43 -12.90
CA GLN A 42 9.94 -9.07 -14.10
C GLN A 42 10.97 -10.04 -14.66
N ASN A 43 10.53 -11.20 -15.19
CA ASN A 43 11.41 -12.18 -15.82
C ASN A 43 12.60 -12.60 -14.94
N LYS A 44 12.36 -12.82 -13.64
CA LYS A 44 13.36 -13.20 -12.63
C LYS A 44 14.45 -12.15 -12.36
N LYS A 45 14.31 -10.94 -12.85
CA LYS A 45 15.23 -9.81 -12.68
C LYS A 45 14.54 -8.64 -12.00
N ALA A 46 15.34 -7.82 -11.32
CA ALA A 46 14.89 -6.58 -10.74
C ALA A 46 15.47 -5.39 -11.50
N SER A 47 14.70 -4.33 -11.61
CA SER A 47 15.12 -3.06 -12.19
C SER A 47 14.67 -1.92 -11.31
N ILE A 48 15.47 -0.84 -11.24
CA ILE A 48 15.06 0.43 -10.65
C ILE A 48 14.51 1.35 -11.74
N TYR A 49 13.39 2.02 -11.45
CA TYR A 49 12.76 2.93 -12.39
C TYR A 49 13.16 4.38 -12.13
N ASN A 50 13.78 4.99 -13.15
CA ASN A 50 14.05 6.41 -13.15
C ASN A 50 12.91 7.17 -13.87
N ARG A 51 12.09 7.87 -13.08
CA ARG A 51 10.92 8.61 -13.60
C ARG A 51 11.29 9.80 -14.49
N TYR A 52 12.45 10.41 -14.29
CA TYR A 52 12.89 11.57 -15.08
C TYR A 52 13.22 11.18 -16.51
N PHE A 53 13.94 10.06 -16.70
CA PHE A 53 14.31 9.56 -18.01
C PHE A 53 13.33 8.52 -18.57
N ASN A 54 12.31 8.13 -17.81
CA ASN A 54 11.38 7.05 -18.15
C ASN A 54 12.12 5.75 -18.53
N LYS A 55 13.09 5.39 -17.72
CA LYS A 55 13.97 4.27 -18.03
C LYS A 55 14.11 3.33 -16.85
N LEU A 56 14.09 2.04 -17.15
CA LEU A 56 14.41 0.97 -16.22
C LEU A 56 15.88 0.62 -16.33
N TYR A 57 16.56 0.57 -15.19
CA TYR A 57 17.95 0.13 -15.07
C TYR A 57 17.96 -1.20 -14.34
N GLU A 58 18.46 -2.24 -15.01
CA GLU A 58 18.56 -3.58 -14.44
C GLU A 58 19.51 -3.60 -13.25
N LEU A 59 19.10 -4.21 -12.16
CA LEU A 59 19.91 -4.42 -10.98
C LEU A 59 20.62 -5.78 -11.06
N PRO A 60 21.79 -5.92 -10.46
CA PRO A 60 22.50 -7.19 -10.44
C PRO A 60 21.72 -8.24 -9.64
N GLY A 61 21.86 -9.51 -10.05
CA GLY A 61 21.21 -10.64 -9.39
C GLY A 61 19.98 -11.16 -10.11
N GLN A 62 19.58 -12.37 -9.73
CA GLN A 62 18.39 -13.05 -10.23
C GLN A 62 17.60 -13.62 -9.07
N TYR A 63 16.29 -13.58 -9.19
CA TYR A 63 15.36 -14.12 -8.20
C TYR A 63 14.51 -15.20 -8.87
N PRO A 64 14.60 -16.46 -8.43
CA PRO A 64 13.92 -17.56 -9.12
C PRO A 64 12.39 -17.45 -9.13
N THR A 65 11.82 -16.81 -8.10
CA THR A 65 10.37 -16.63 -7.96
C THR A 65 10.06 -15.22 -7.42
N PRO A 66 8.84 -14.69 -7.67
CA PRO A 66 8.40 -13.44 -7.09
C PRO A 66 8.45 -13.46 -5.55
N TYR A 67 8.18 -14.59 -4.93
CA TYR A 67 8.24 -14.72 -3.47
C TYR A 67 9.67 -14.60 -2.94
N ARG A 68 10.66 -15.17 -3.62
CA ARG A 68 12.08 -14.99 -3.26
C ARG A 68 12.52 -13.54 -3.44
N TYR A 69 12.04 -12.86 -4.47
CA TYR A 69 12.28 -11.44 -4.63
C TYR A 69 11.72 -10.63 -3.44
N ILE A 70 10.46 -10.87 -3.05
CA ILE A 70 9.84 -10.20 -1.90
C ILE A 70 10.65 -10.44 -0.63
N LEU A 71 11.04 -11.69 -0.35
CA LEU A 71 11.81 -12.05 0.83
C LEU A 71 13.18 -11.37 0.88
N SER A 72 13.87 -11.29 -0.26
CA SER A 72 15.21 -10.68 -0.35
C SER A 72 15.19 -9.16 -0.23
N ASN A 73 14.05 -8.51 -0.47
CA ASN A 73 13.89 -7.06 -0.41
C ASN A 73 12.97 -6.61 0.73
N ALA A 74 12.65 -7.53 1.65
CA ALA A 74 11.79 -7.25 2.77
C ALA A 74 12.50 -6.40 3.83
N THR A 75 11.74 -5.49 4.41
CA THR A 75 12.14 -4.63 5.52
C THR A 75 11.41 -5.03 6.83
N ASP A 76 11.28 -4.13 7.79
CA ASP A 76 10.64 -4.42 9.08
C ASP A 76 9.17 -4.81 8.96
N LYS A 77 8.40 -4.03 8.19
CA LYS A 77 6.97 -4.26 7.92
C LYS A 77 6.67 -4.13 6.44
N ASN A 78 6.21 -5.20 5.84
CA ASN A 78 6.05 -5.33 4.40
C ASN A 78 4.58 -5.47 4.04
N LEU A 79 4.10 -4.58 3.18
CA LEU A 79 2.75 -4.63 2.65
C LEU A 79 2.74 -5.29 1.28
N LEU A 80 1.97 -6.35 1.13
CA LEU A 80 1.69 -7.01 -0.16
C LEU A 80 0.31 -6.55 -0.62
N TYR A 81 0.26 -5.70 -1.63
CA TYR A 81 -1.00 -5.21 -2.17
C TYR A 81 -1.52 -6.18 -3.24
N ILE A 82 -2.74 -6.68 -3.02
CA ILE A 82 -3.42 -7.63 -3.90
C ILE A 82 -4.91 -7.28 -3.93
N THR A 83 -5.44 -6.94 -5.11
CA THR A 83 -6.77 -6.37 -5.26
C THR A 83 -7.89 -7.35 -4.90
N ALA A 84 -7.84 -8.56 -5.43
CA ALA A 84 -8.92 -9.54 -5.29
C ALA A 84 -8.81 -10.37 -4.00
N PRO A 85 -9.81 -10.34 -3.07
CA PRO A 85 -9.72 -11.05 -1.78
C PRO A 85 -9.41 -12.53 -1.89
N LYS A 86 -10.09 -13.28 -2.76
CA LYS A 86 -9.84 -14.73 -2.94
C LYS A 86 -8.43 -15.03 -3.44
N LYS A 87 -7.93 -14.23 -4.40
CA LYS A 87 -6.56 -14.37 -4.90
C LYS A 87 -5.55 -13.98 -3.83
N MET A 88 -5.86 -12.97 -3.03
CA MET A 88 -5.02 -12.55 -1.90
C MET A 88 -4.78 -13.70 -0.92
N GLU A 89 -5.83 -14.38 -0.49
CA GLU A 89 -5.70 -15.52 0.43
C GLU A 89 -4.78 -16.61 -0.17
N VAL A 90 -5.01 -17.00 -1.43
CA VAL A 90 -4.21 -18.02 -2.11
C VAL A 90 -2.73 -17.61 -2.23
N VAL A 91 -2.48 -16.38 -2.69
CA VAL A 91 -1.10 -15.89 -2.86
C VAL A 91 -0.40 -15.73 -1.52
N THR A 92 -1.12 -15.26 -0.49
CA THR A 92 -0.58 -15.13 0.87
C THR A 92 -0.18 -16.49 1.44
N ILE A 93 -0.97 -17.54 1.20
CA ILE A 93 -0.64 -18.91 1.62
C ILE A 93 0.60 -19.42 0.88
N LYS A 94 0.64 -19.28 -0.44
CA LYS A 94 1.81 -19.67 -1.25
C LYS A 94 3.09 -18.95 -0.78
N PHE A 95 2.97 -17.65 -0.47
CA PHE A 95 4.06 -16.85 0.08
C PHE A 95 4.49 -17.37 1.46
N ALA A 96 3.55 -17.58 2.37
CA ALA A 96 3.83 -18.05 3.71
C ALA A 96 4.51 -19.44 3.75
N GLN A 97 4.24 -20.29 2.75
CA GLN A 97 4.94 -21.58 2.61
C GLN A 97 6.46 -21.45 2.40
N GLN A 98 6.93 -20.27 1.99
CA GLN A 98 8.37 -19.99 1.84
C GLN A 98 9.04 -19.60 3.16
N LEU A 99 8.28 -19.40 4.22
CA LEU A 99 8.74 -18.94 5.53
C LEU A 99 8.74 -20.06 6.56
N PRO A 100 9.72 -20.08 7.47
CA PRO A 100 9.73 -20.98 8.62
C PRO A 100 8.65 -20.60 9.62
N ASP A 101 8.27 -21.54 10.47
CA ASP A 101 7.44 -21.24 11.63
C ASP A 101 8.24 -20.43 12.67
N LEU A 102 7.59 -19.44 13.25
CA LEU A 102 8.15 -18.61 14.31
C LEU A 102 7.88 -19.24 15.68
N VAL A 103 8.88 -19.22 16.53
CA VAL A 103 8.75 -19.59 17.94
C VAL A 103 8.77 -18.30 18.75
N SER A 104 7.59 -17.82 19.17
CA SER A 104 7.43 -16.56 19.91
C SER A 104 6.22 -16.61 20.82
N PRO A 105 6.39 -16.27 22.13
CA PRO A 105 5.26 -16.16 23.05
C PRO A 105 4.20 -15.14 22.61
N ALA A 106 4.59 -14.10 21.88
CA ALA A 106 3.67 -13.11 21.34
C ALA A 106 2.78 -13.72 20.25
N ILE A 107 3.37 -14.50 19.33
CA ILE A 107 2.66 -15.24 18.30
C ILE A 107 1.71 -16.27 18.92
N ASP A 108 2.17 -17.04 19.90
CA ASP A 108 1.36 -18.06 20.59
C ASP A 108 0.14 -17.47 21.28
N LYS A 109 0.27 -16.29 21.91
CA LYS A 109 -0.85 -15.56 22.52
C LYS A 109 -1.88 -15.14 21.48
N ILE A 110 -1.45 -14.65 20.31
CA ILE A 110 -2.34 -14.26 19.23
C ILE A 110 -3.10 -15.47 18.70
N ILE A 111 -2.39 -16.56 18.44
CA ILE A 111 -2.98 -17.82 17.97
C ILE A 111 -4.01 -18.35 18.97
N SER A 112 -3.66 -18.39 20.25
CA SER A 112 -4.57 -18.85 21.32
C SER A 112 -5.84 -18.00 21.40
N SER A 113 -5.69 -16.67 21.26
CA SER A 113 -6.82 -15.75 21.22
C SER A 113 -7.75 -16.01 20.02
N ILE A 114 -7.18 -16.17 18.83
CA ILE A 114 -7.95 -16.43 17.61
C ILE A 114 -8.67 -17.79 17.69
N LYS A 115 -7.98 -18.82 18.14
CA LYS A 115 -8.60 -20.16 18.32
C LYS A 115 -9.76 -20.12 19.29
N ARG A 116 -9.62 -19.38 20.38
CA ARG A 116 -10.65 -19.24 21.43
C ARG A 116 -11.87 -18.45 20.98
N HIS A 117 -11.67 -17.36 20.25
CA HIS A 117 -12.71 -16.37 19.98
C HIS A 117 -13.27 -16.39 18.54
N VAL A 118 -12.55 -17.04 17.60
CA VAL A 118 -12.97 -17.14 16.21
C VAL A 118 -13.22 -18.62 15.85
N HIS A 119 -12.16 -19.39 15.57
CA HIS A 119 -12.24 -20.82 15.27
C HIS A 119 -10.87 -21.48 15.33
N ASN A 120 -10.83 -22.76 15.78
CA ASN A 120 -9.58 -23.51 15.87
C ASN A 120 -8.87 -23.69 14.54
N GLU A 121 -9.63 -23.87 13.46
CA GLU A 121 -9.15 -24.11 12.10
C GLU A 121 -9.16 -22.85 11.22
N PHE A 122 -9.25 -21.67 11.85
CA PHE A 122 -9.20 -20.44 11.09
C PHE A 122 -7.84 -20.32 10.38
N GLN A 123 -7.85 -20.21 9.05
CA GLN A 123 -6.68 -20.24 8.20
C GLN A 123 -5.58 -19.23 8.60
N MET A 124 -5.98 -18.09 9.16
CA MET A 124 -5.06 -17.08 9.67
C MET A 124 -4.10 -17.63 10.74
N VAL A 125 -4.49 -18.65 11.50
CA VAL A 125 -3.64 -19.27 12.53
C VAL A 125 -2.35 -19.82 11.93
N SER A 126 -2.42 -20.50 10.79
CA SER A 126 -1.25 -21.04 10.10
C SER A 126 -0.35 -19.93 9.52
N LEU A 127 -0.93 -18.82 9.09
CA LEU A 127 -0.19 -17.68 8.55
C LEU A 127 0.52 -16.91 9.66
N ILE A 128 -0.15 -16.66 10.78
CA ILE A 128 0.41 -15.95 11.94
C ILE A 128 1.62 -16.68 12.50
N LYS A 129 1.62 -18.01 12.50
CA LYS A 129 2.82 -18.81 12.86
C LYS A 129 4.05 -18.46 12.04
N LYS A 130 3.87 -17.90 10.85
CA LYS A 130 4.93 -17.51 9.93
C LYS A 130 5.14 -15.99 9.86
N GLY A 131 4.50 -15.22 10.76
CA GLY A 131 4.57 -13.77 10.77
C GLY A 131 3.85 -13.10 9.59
N VAL A 132 2.83 -13.76 9.05
CA VAL A 132 2.04 -13.29 7.90
C VAL A 132 0.58 -13.12 8.31
N VAL A 133 -0.06 -12.07 7.83
CA VAL A 133 -1.50 -11.85 7.97
C VAL A 133 -2.10 -11.33 6.66
N TYR A 134 -3.41 -11.43 6.51
CA TYR A 134 -4.13 -10.74 5.44
C TYR A 134 -5.31 -9.93 5.99
N LEU A 135 -5.62 -8.82 5.29
CA LEU A 135 -6.70 -7.89 5.64
C LEU A 135 -7.50 -7.54 4.38
N HIS A 136 -8.78 -7.86 4.38
CA HIS A 136 -9.70 -7.49 3.31
C HIS A 136 -11.13 -7.29 3.85
N GLY A 137 -11.97 -6.57 3.11
CA GLY A 137 -13.31 -6.18 3.53
C GLY A 137 -14.34 -7.31 3.73
N LYS A 138 -13.99 -8.57 3.45
CA LYS A 138 -14.83 -9.73 3.72
C LYS A 138 -14.58 -10.37 5.08
N LEU A 139 -13.54 -9.94 5.80
CA LEU A 139 -13.34 -10.36 7.19
C LEU A 139 -14.37 -9.68 8.08
N PRO A 140 -14.91 -10.38 9.09
CA PRO A 140 -15.70 -9.74 10.13
C PRO A 140 -14.94 -8.58 10.78
N ASP A 141 -15.61 -7.46 11.05
CA ASP A 141 -14.94 -6.24 11.51
C ASP A 141 -14.12 -6.45 12.77
N TYR A 142 -14.66 -7.17 13.76
CA TYR A 142 -13.94 -7.46 15.01
C TYR A 142 -12.66 -8.30 14.79
N VAL A 143 -12.64 -9.20 13.78
CA VAL A 143 -11.44 -9.97 13.40
C VAL A 143 -10.44 -9.07 12.70
N LYS A 144 -10.93 -8.25 11.76
CA LYS A 144 -10.13 -7.29 11.02
C LYS A 144 -9.41 -6.33 11.97
N ASP A 145 -10.15 -5.70 12.89
CA ASP A 145 -9.61 -4.74 13.85
C ASP A 145 -8.58 -5.38 14.79
N TYR A 146 -8.85 -6.61 15.25
CA TYR A 146 -7.90 -7.35 16.06
C TYR A 146 -6.61 -7.67 15.30
N ILE A 147 -6.70 -8.18 14.07
CA ILE A 147 -5.54 -8.51 13.23
C ILE A 147 -4.77 -7.24 12.86
N GLU A 148 -5.45 -6.14 12.52
CA GLU A 148 -4.82 -4.84 12.26
C GLU A 148 -4.00 -4.37 13.46
N TYR A 149 -4.62 -4.34 14.65
CA TYR A 149 -3.94 -3.97 15.88
C TYR A 149 -2.71 -4.84 16.15
N LYS A 150 -2.84 -6.17 15.97
CA LYS A 150 -1.71 -7.09 16.17
C LYS A 150 -0.63 -6.92 15.12
N ALA A 151 -1.00 -6.71 13.86
CA ALA A 151 -0.05 -6.43 12.79
C ALA A 151 0.73 -5.12 13.04
N ALA A 152 0.09 -4.11 13.62
CA ALA A 152 0.75 -2.85 13.98
C ALA A 152 1.70 -2.98 15.18
N THR A 153 1.34 -3.78 16.19
CA THR A 153 2.02 -3.78 17.49
C THR A 153 2.97 -4.96 17.72
N THR A 154 2.90 -6.02 16.90
CA THR A 154 3.72 -7.24 17.07
C THR A 154 4.84 -7.25 16.04
N LEU A 155 6.09 -7.20 16.46
CA LEU A 155 7.26 -7.11 15.57
C LEU A 155 7.42 -8.33 14.68
N GLU A 156 7.07 -9.51 15.17
CA GLU A 156 7.18 -10.78 14.43
C GLU A 156 6.20 -10.89 13.25
N ILE A 157 5.10 -10.14 13.26
CA ILE A 157 4.21 -10.05 12.11
C ILE A 157 4.83 -9.07 11.10
N LYS A 158 5.62 -9.59 10.16
CA LYS A 158 6.38 -8.80 9.19
C LYS A 158 5.67 -8.59 7.86
N TYR A 159 4.75 -9.46 7.49
CA TYR A 159 4.12 -9.45 6.16
C TYR A 159 2.61 -9.29 6.30
N ILE A 160 2.07 -8.31 5.61
CA ILE A 160 0.66 -7.97 5.64
C ILE A 160 0.15 -7.92 4.21
N SER A 161 -0.70 -8.87 3.83
CA SER A 161 -1.39 -8.82 2.55
C SER A 161 -2.68 -8.03 2.70
N ALA A 162 -2.93 -7.05 1.82
CA ALA A 162 -4.15 -6.28 1.90
C ALA A 162 -4.57 -5.69 0.55
N ASN A 163 -5.84 -5.30 0.45
CA ASN A 163 -6.42 -4.66 -0.72
C ASN A 163 -6.79 -3.18 -0.45
N SER A 164 -7.77 -2.67 -1.18
CA SER A 164 -8.25 -1.29 -1.06
C SER A 164 -8.74 -0.90 0.35
N VAL A 165 -9.05 -1.85 1.23
CA VAL A 165 -9.39 -1.59 2.64
C VAL A 165 -8.31 -0.76 3.33
N LEU A 166 -7.03 -0.95 2.94
CA LEU A 166 -5.94 -0.10 3.42
C LEU A 166 -6.06 1.36 3.03
N LEU A 167 -6.77 1.66 1.93
CA LEU A 167 -6.98 3.04 1.48
C LEU A 167 -7.99 3.77 2.35
N GLU A 168 -8.80 3.04 3.12
CA GLU A 168 -9.97 3.55 3.84
C GLU A 168 -9.72 3.85 5.34
N GLY A 169 -8.45 3.96 5.79
CA GLY A 169 -8.21 4.43 7.15
C GLY A 169 -7.26 3.59 8.01
N ILE A 170 -6.84 2.42 7.56
CA ILE A 170 -5.94 1.54 8.32
C ILE A 170 -4.57 2.21 8.55
N ASN A 171 -4.13 2.25 9.81
CA ASN A 171 -2.89 2.87 10.22
C ASN A 171 -1.82 1.82 10.56
N LEU A 172 -1.21 1.23 9.53
CA LEU A 172 -0.12 0.28 9.70
C LEU A 172 1.25 0.96 9.53
N PRO A 173 2.24 0.61 10.36
CA PRO A 173 3.62 1.12 10.25
C PRO A 173 4.39 0.39 9.15
N VAL A 174 4.00 0.60 7.89
CA VAL A 174 4.58 -0.08 6.73
C VAL A 174 5.89 0.59 6.33
N SER A 175 6.94 -0.20 6.11
CA SER A 175 8.27 0.26 5.69
C SER A 175 8.62 -0.09 4.24
N SER A 176 7.95 -1.08 3.62
CA SER A 176 8.01 -1.31 2.17
C SER A 176 6.68 -1.79 1.60
N LEU A 177 6.47 -1.53 0.31
CA LEU A 177 5.26 -1.90 -0.42
C LEU A 177 5.60 -2.79 -1.62
N PHE A 178 4.95 -3.94 -1.70
CA PHE A 178 5.00 -4.85 -2.83
C PHE A 178 3.63 -4.89 -3.51
N ILE A 179 3.53 -4.35 -4.70
CA ILE A 179 2.32 -4.37 -5.53
C ILE A 179 2.38 -5.65 -6.36
N VAL A 180 1.63 -6.66 -5.95
CA VAL A 180 1.60 -7.98 -6.59
C VAL A 180 0.45 -8.09 -7.59
N ASP A 181 -0.65 -7.35 -7.34
CA ASP A 181 -1.76 -7.20 -8.26
C ASP A 181 -2.21 -5.74 -8.28
N ALA A 182 -2.14 -5.13 -9.45
CA ALA A 182 -2.52 -3.73 -9.65
C ALA A 182 -3.80 -3.58 -10.49
N TRP A 183 -4.55 -4.67 -10.72
CA TRP A 183 -5.77 -4.61 -11.53
C TRP A 183 -6.77 -3.61 -10.98
N GLY A 184 -7.23 -2.67 -11.81
CA GLY A 184 -8.15 -1.61 -11.39
C GLY A 184 -7.56 -0.56 -10.43
N LEU A 185 -6.25 -0.60 -10.15
CA LEU A 185 -5.57 0.41 -9.34
C LEU A 185 -5.31 1.67 -10.17
N LYS A 186 -6.07 2.72 -9.92
CA LYS A 186 -5.88 4.03 -10.55
C LYS A 186 -4.64 4.73 -10.01
N THR A 187 -4.05 5.64 -10.80
CA THR A 187 -2.83 6.38 -10.44
C THR A 187 -2.94 7.11 -9.09
N ASN A 188 -4.05 7.80 -8.84
CA ASN A 188 -4.26 8.50 -7.56
C ASN A 188 -4.30 7.55 -6.36
N LYS A 189 -4.92 6.37 -6.52
CA LYS A 189 -4.92 5.33 -5.46
C LYS A 189 -3.52 4.78 -5.23
N LEU A 190 -2.74 4.61 -6.31
CA LEU A 190 -1.36 4.14 -6.23
C LEU A 190 -0.46 5.16 -5.51
N ILE A 191 -0.60 6.45 -5.83
CA ILE A 191 0.11 7.54 -5.14
C ILE A 191 -0.26 7.56 -3.65
N ASN A 192 -1.55 7.47 -3.32
CA ASN A 192 -2.02 7.43 -1.94
C ASN A 192 -1.47 6.19 -1.19
N LEU A 193 -1.46 5.02 -1.84
CA LEU A 193 -0.90 3.79 -1.28
C LEU A 193 0.61 3.94 -1.01
N SER A 194 1.35 4.49 -1.97
CA SER A 194 2.78 4.78 -1.82
C SER A 194 3.05 5.78 -0.68
N GLY A 195 2.17 6.77 -0.50
CA GLY A 195 2.23 7.75 0.58
C GLY A 195 2.11 7.14 1.98
N ARG A 196 1.57 5.93 2.11
CA ARG A 196 1.43 5.24 3.40
C ARG A 196 2.70 4.53 3.89
N VAL A 197 3.65 4.29 2.99
CA VAL A 197 4.94 3.69 3.34
C VAL A 197 5.82 4.72 4.03
N ASN A 198 6.43 4.38 5.15
CA ASN A 198 7.27 5.28 5.94
C ASN A 198 6.57 6.62 6.21
N ARG A 199 5.50 6.61 7.00
CA ARG A 199 4.77 7.85 7.33
C ARG A 199 5.68 8.85 8.04
N LEU A 200 5.47 10.15 7.80
CA LEU A 200 6.34 11.23 8.31
C LEU A 200 6.51 11.20 9.83
N ASN A 201 5.47 10.85 10.58
CA ASN A 201 5.56 10.70 12.02
C ASN A 201 6.53 9.60 12.48
N SER A 202 6.75 8.56 11.66
CA SER A 202 7.74 7.51 11.94
C SER A 202 9.16 7.88 11.51
N ILE A 203 9.30 8.89 10.65
CA ILE A 203 10.60 9.38 10.16
C ILE A 203 11.19 10.40 11.13
N PHE A 204 10.37 11.35 11.58
CA PHE A 204 10.77 12.47 12.43
C PHE A 204 10.46 12.27 13.91
N GLY A 205 10.37 10.99 14.34
CA GLY A 205 10.23 10.65 15.76
C GLY A 205 11.52 10.87 16.58
N SER A 206 11.61 10.25 17.73
CA SER A 206 12.75 10.39 18.65
C SER A 206 14.12 10.00 18.05
N HIS A 207 14.12 9.20 16.97
CA HIS A 207 15.31 8.83 16.19
C HIS A 207 14.98 9.06 14.72
N ALA A 208 15.35 10.26 14.23
CA ALA A 208 15.13 10.62 12.82
C ALA A 208 15.96 9.70 11.90
N ASP A 209 15.28 9.04 10.96
CA ASP A 209 15.89 8.15 9.97
C ASP A 209 15.58 8.70 8.56
N ILE A 210 16.57 9.43 8.02
CA ILE A 210 16.45 10.11 6.73
C ILE A 210 16.31 9.11 5.56
N GLU A 211 16.83 7.88 5.69
CA GLU A 211 16.71 6.86 4.65
C GLU A 211 15.24 6.48 4.40
N LYS A 212 14.39 6.59 5.43
CA LYS A 212 12.94 6.38 5.30
C LYS A 212 12.23 7.43 4.42
N LEU A 213 12.89 8.52 4.05
CA LEU A 213 12.39 9.46 3.04
C LEU A 213 12.35 8.86 1.64
N PHE A 214 13.03 7.74 1.42
CA PHE A 214 13.07 7.02 0.15
C PHE A 214 12.33 5.68 0.25
N PRO A 215 11.00 5.69 0.46
CA PRO A 215 10.25 4.45 0.65
C PRO A 215 10.35 3.54 -0.59
N PRO A 216 10.72 2.26 -0.39
CA PRO A 216 10.80 1.30 -1.50
C PRO A 216 9.40 0.81 -1.88
N ILE A 217 9.07 0.98 -3.17
CA ILE A 217 7.83 0.53 -3.78
C ILE A 217 8.17 -0.47 -4.89
N HIS A 218 7.77 -1.70 -4.73
CA HIS A 218 8.09 -2.79 -5.64
C HIS A 218 6.87 -3.21 -6.44
N PHE A 219 6.96 -3.14 -7.75
CA PHE A 219 6.00 -3.74 -8.67
C PHE A 219 6.47 -5.16 -8.99
N VAL A 220 5.69 -6.14 -8.61
CA VAL A 220 6.11 -7.55 -8.65
C VAL A 220 5.22 -8.32 -9.62
N GLU A 221 5.75 -8.65 -10.81
CA GLU A 221 5.05 -9.56 -11.72
C GLU A 221 4.96 -10.95 -11.11
N ASN A 222 3.76 -11.52 -11.18
CA ASN A 222 3.45 -12.83 -10.68
C ASN A 222 2.50 -13.53 -11.66
N ASP A 223 2.80 -14.78 -12.02
CA ASP A 223 2.02 -15.56 -12.99
C ASP A 223 0.56 -15.81 -12.57
N ASP A 224 0.24 -15.65 -11.28
CA ASP A 224 -1.13 -15.74 -10.78
C ASP A 224 -2.02 -14.54 -11.25
N PHE A 225 -1.42 -13.48 -11.85
CA PHE A 225 -2.11 -12.27 -12.28
C PHE A 225 -1.79 -11.91 -13.73
N SER A 226 -2.80 -11.40 -14.44
CA SER A 226 -2.64 -10.87 -15.79
C SER A 226 -2.36 -9.37 -15.74
N GLY A 227 -1.47 -8.88 -16.60
CA GLY A 227 -1.16 -7.46 -16.77
C GLY A 227 0.31 -7.15 -16.54
N SER A 228 0.81 -6.17 -17.28
CA SER A 228 2.20 -5.74 -17.16
C SER A 228 2.33 -4.72 -16.03
N MET A 229 3.12 -5.04 -15.02
CA MET A 229 3.47 -4.10 -13.93
C MET A 229 4.24 -2.89 -14.45
N LYS A 230 4.96 -3.05 -15.56
CA LYS A 230 5.66 -1.95 -16.22
C LYS A 230 4.72 -0.81 -16.62
N THR A 231 3.55 -1.13 -17.15
CA THR A 231 2.53 -0.12 -17.52
C THR A 231 2.06 0.70 -16.31
N TYR A 232 1.94 0.09 -15.14
CA TYR A 232 1.53 0.81 -13.94
C TYR A 232 2.63 1.73 -13.41
N ILE A 233 3.90 1.31 -13.46
CA ILE A 233 5.02 2.14 -13.03
C ILE A 233 5.23 3.34 -13.97
N GLU A 234 5.03 3.16 -15.27
CA GLU A 234 5.13 4.23 -16.28
C GLU A 234 4.01 5.28 -16.11
N ARG A 235 2.82 4.88 -15.68
CA ARG A 235 1.72 5.80 -15.36
C ARG A 235 2.02 6.77 -14.21
N LEU A 236 2.95 6.44 -13.31
CA LEU A 236 3.40 7.36 -12.26
C LEU A 236 4.13 8.59 -12.80
N ARG A 237 4.68 8.52 -14.02
CA ARG A 237 5.33 9.65 -14.68
C ARG A 237 4.30 10.60 -15.30
N THR A 238 3.34 10.04 -16.01
CA THR A 238 2.20 10.78 -16.48
C THR A 238 1.33 11.03 -15.24
N ASN A 239 1.57 12.12 -14.54
CA ASN A 239 0.52 12.70 -13.73
C ASN A 239 -0.61 12.93 -14.71
N ASP A 240 -1.48 11.95 -14.87
CA ASP A 240 -2.75 12.13 -15.56
C ASP A 240 -3.58 13.08 -14.69
N ILE A 241 -3.22 14.35 -14.81
CA ILE A 241 -3.96 15.53 -14.35
C ILE A 241 -5.38 15.53 -14.93
N ILE A 242 -5.68 14.56 -15.77
CA ILE A 242 -6.95 14.36 -16.42
C ILE A 242 -7.78 13.25 -15.74
N ASP A 243 -7.63 12.99 -14.48
CA ASP A 243 -8.79 12.61 -13.69
C ASP A 243 -9.62 13.90 -13.58
N LYS A 244 -10.43 14.18 -14.60
CA LYS A 244 -11.57 15.08 -14.43
C LYS A 244 -12.27 14.59 -13.19
N LEU A 245 -12.15 15.35 -12.11
CA LEU A 245 -12.97 15.16 -10.94
C LEU A 245 -14.40 15.42 -11.42
N ASP A 246 -15.08 14.37 -11.82
CA ASP A 246 -16.53 14.37 -11.89
C ASP A 246 -16.98 14.56 -10.43
N ASN A 247 -17.05 15.81 -10.03
CA ASN A 247 -17.61 16.17 -8.74
C ASN A 247 -19.12 15.97 -8.86
N PRO A 248 -19.67 14.90 -8.26
CA PRO A 248 -21.12 14.62 -8.39
C PRO A 248 -21.99 15.76 -7.85
N PHE A 249 -21.42 16.70 -7.09
CA PHE A 249 -22.10 17.91 -6.66
C PHE A 249 -22.13 19.01 -7.75
N LEU A 250 -21.29 18.92 -8.79
CA LEU A 250 -21.27 19.86 -9.90
C LEU A 250 -22.13 19.40 -11.08
N GLU A 251 -22.46 18.13 -11.20
CA GLU A 251 -23.34 17.60 -12.25
C GLU A 251 -24.79 18.09 -12.14
N ASN A 252 -25.21 18.58 -10.96
CA ASN A 252 -26.59 19.03 -10.70
C ASN A 252 -26.75 20.57 -10.71
N PHE A 253 -25.73 21.32 -11.08
CA PHE A 253 -25.87 22.77 -11.29
C PHE A 253 -26.11 23.01 -12.79
N ASP A 254 -27.37 22.91 -13.21
CA ASP A 254 -27.82 23.47 -14.48
C ASP A 254 -27.59 24.97 -14.48
N GLU A 255 -26.92 25.46 -15.51
CA GLU A 255 -26.80 26.89 -15.81
C GLU A 255 -28.21 27.40 -16.17
N ASN A 256 -28.93 27.96 -15.20
CA ASN A 256 -30.07 28.83 -15.45
C ASN A 256 -29.64 30.29 -15.31
#